data_9ba9e5f0dd9642fb9ec7b7b3911dac99
#
_entry.id   9ba9e5f0dd9642fb9ec7b7b3911dac99
#
_cell.length_a   1.000
_cell.length_b   1.000
_cell.length_c   1.000
_cell.angle_alpha   90.00
_cell.angle_beta   90.00
_cell.angle_gamma   90.00
#
_symmetry.space_group_name_H-M   'P 1'
#
loop_
_entity.id
_entity.type
_entity.pdbx_description
1 polymer ?
#
loop_
_entity_poly.entity_id
_entity_poly.type
_entity_poly.pdbx_seq_one_letter_code
_entity_poly.pdbx_strand_id
1 'polypeptide(L)'
;MYSKLNGKFEVENAEGVVLRDGKVFSISGKELTCEESVIESMREGLVYPTKPVLDGSKLIRFVELRGKSEYSMGHSIAKISDIVKNAEYSLTLTDPEVGFGIYSFNQGMISGGKKPINGTELSFSTKTSTMNLVLLAKNHNAYKVLCRILTTISSLRQKGKSVSLKVLEDFDLSDFVFISDADSNNTLFKNLLKLNINKDDLYLTTELQDDLSDERNRRVELLAKKNDIKVVLTNDYRQIKSEDSEGFRVIQSLKQKKVVTSAKLVSGDNHYIHTSDEVEKWGVPVEWLDNTIEILNKIEVYDLSVKDNFNPIFNIPKGFDSEKEYFWHLAKVGLQRRFGDKEVPKEYWERLDYELGIIDSMGFNGYFLIVADFINYGKRNYASYDDETVARWKDFIKRSGYSENPINFGPGRGSAAGSLVAYATAITDVDPLKYGLLFERFLNPERVSMPDIDTDIPDMHRKEIIEYTRDFYNVSADVTESRVAGISAFGTYQLKALLKAIPRAYYQSKTAISLGEKLAGLVRDEKGFGIKEFCELPEVIALSEEDKRVARILDVAPLLSGMVSNLTQHAAGYVIAPEAVTEYLPTVFVEGEQLTAYTDVESCGLLKMDFLGLKAVTIIQSTLDKIQEKTGKSL
;
A
#
# COMPACT_ATOMS: atom_id res chain seq x y z
N MET A 1 1.05 24.73 15.87
CA MET A 1 0.23 25.36 14.83
C MET A 1 -1.15 25.71 15.35
N TYR A 2 -1.90 24.79 15.96
CA TYR A 2 -3.18 25.10 16.62
C TYR A 2 -3.05 26.15 17.72
N SER A 3 -1.94 26.18 18.47
CA SER A 3 -1.67 27.23 19.44
C SER A 3 -1.64 28.65 18.84
N LYS A 4 -1.30 28.81 17.57
CA LYS A 4 -1.39 30.11 16.86
C LYS A 4 -2.82 30.47 16.44
N LEU A 5 -3.70 29.48 16.29
CA LEU A 5 -5.12 29.64 16.04
C LEU A 5 -5.89 29.99 17.31
N ASN A 6 -5.36 29.61 18.47
CA ASN A 6 -6.08 29.53 19.71
C ASN A 6 -6.48 30.85 20.35
N GLY A 7 -5.88 31.96 20.00
CA GLY A 7 -6.27 33.25 20.60
C GLY A 7 -7.74 33.66 20.41
N LYS A 8 -8.39 33.15 19.34
CA LYS A 8 -9.80 33.49 19.04
C LYS A 8 -10.77 32.29 19.12
N PHE A 9 -10.29 31.05 18.91
CA PHE A 9 -11.17 29.88 18.84
C PHE A 9 -11.24 29.12 20.16
N GLU A 10 -10.15 29.08 20.92
CA GLU A 10 -10.07 28.35 22.16
C GLU A 10 -10.87 29.00 23.30
N VAL A 11 -10.97 30.33 23.26
CA VAL A 11 -11.61 31.10 24.33
C VAL A 11 -13.13 31.15 24.18
N GLU A 12 -13.64 31.09 22.94
CA GLU A 12 -15.07 31.31 22.71
C GLU A 12 -15.90 30.03 22.68
N ASN A 13 -15.41 28.91 22.10
CA ASN A 13 -16.27 27.75 21.84
C ASN A 13 -15.63 26.37 22.08
N ALA A 14 -14.29 26.25 22.26
CA ALA A 14 -13.54 24.99 22.32
C ALA A 14 -13.84 24.03 21.13
N GLU A 15 -14.27 24.57 19.99
CA GLU A 15 -14.63 23.84 18.78
C GLU A 15 -13.37 23.53 17.97
N GLY A 16 -13.34 22.36 17.34
CA GLY A 16 -12.38 22.06 16.29
C GLY A 16 -12.61 22.93 15.06
N VAL A 17 -11.58 23.10 14.23
CA VAL A 17 -11.65 23.90 13.02
C VAL A 17 -11.14 23.11 11.82
N VAL A 18 -11.74 23.32 10.67
CA VAL A 18 -11.32 22.74 9.40
C VAL A 18 -11.16 23.83 8.33
N LEU A 19 -10.17 23.68 7.46
CA LEU A 19 -10.02 24.55 6.29
C LEU A 19 -10.73 23.92 5.10
N ARG A 20 -11.66 24.67 4.47
CA ARG A 20 -12.34 24.23 3.26
C ARG A 20 -12.45 25.43 2.30
N ASP A 21 -12.02 25.24 1.06
CA ASP A 21 -12.08 26.28 0.00
C ASP A 21 -11.46 27.62 0.42
N GLY A 22 -10.38 27.57 1.21
CA GLY A 22 -9.68 28.78 1.72
C GLY A 22 -10.38 29.50 2.86
N LYS A 23 -11.44 28.92 3.44
CA LYS A 23 -12.17 29.44 4.60
C LYS A 23 -12.09 28.49 5.78
N VAL A 24 -12.12 29.05 6.98
CA VAL A 24 -12.07 28.29 8.24
C VAL A 24 -13.49 28.08 8.74
N PHE A 25 -13.82 26.83 9.05
CA PHE A 25 -15.12 26.43 9.60
C PHE A 25 -14.92 25.72 10.94
N SER A 26 -15.89 25.88 11.85
CA SER A 26 -16.01 24.97 12.99
C SER A 26 -16.39 23.56 12.50
N ILE A 27 -16.22 22.54 13.35
CA ILE A 27 -16.68 21.18 13.06
C ILE A 27 -18.19 21.13 12.81
N SER A 28 -18.96 21.99 13.47
CA SER A 28 -20.40 22.14 13.24
C SER A 28 -20.76 22.78 11.87
N GLY A 29 -19.74 23.16 11.06
CA GLY A 29 -19.95 23.75 9.74
C GLY A 29 -20.16 25.26 9.72
N LYS A 30 -20.01 25.95 10.86
CA LYS A 30 -20.10 27.41 10.93
C LYS A 30 -18.81 28.05 10.42
N GLU A 31 -18.92 29.01 9.47
CA GLU A 31 -17.77 29.79 9.00
C GLU A 31 -17.24 30.71 10.11
N LEU A 32 -15.92 30.69 10.31
CA LEU A 32 -15.22 31.42 11.35
C LEU A 32 -14.34 32.49 10.70
N THR A 33 -14.31 33.69 11.31
CA THR A 33 -13.42 34.77 10.87
C THR A 33 -12.01 34.50 11.42
N CYS A 34 -11.02 34.49 10.53
CA CYS A 34 -9.64 34.18 10.85
C CYS A 34 -8.66 35.14 10.15
N GLU A 35 -7.49 35.37 10.74
CA GLU A 35 -6.44 36.15 10.11
C GLU A 35 -5.79 35.36 8.95
N GLU A 36 -5.35 36.07 7.89
CA GLU A 36 -4.80 35.47 6.68
C GLU A 36 -3.57 34.59 6.98
N SER A 37 -2.70 35.04 7.90
CA SER A 37 -1.53 34.26 8.35
C SER A 37 -1.88 32.92 8.98
N VAL A 38 -3.07 32.82 9.58
CA VAL A 38 -3.59 31.57 10.18
C VAL A 38 -4.16 30.67 9.10
N ILE A 39 -4.86 31.23 8.12
CA ILE A 39 -5.38 30.51 6.97
C ILE A 39 -4.22 29.89 6.17
N GLU A 40 -3.13 30.64 5.99
CA GLU A 40 -1.93 30.18 5.29
C GLU A 40 -1.22 29.05 6.05
N SER A 41 -1.12 29.16 7.37
CA SER A 41 -0.62 28.07 8.22
C SER A 41 -1.48 26.81 8.20
N MET A 42 -2.79 26.96 7.93
CA MET A 42 -3.70 25.82 7.72
C MET A 42 -3.61 25.23 6.32
N ARG A 43 -3.22 26.01 5.30
CA ARG A 43 -2.99 25.53 3.93
C ARG A 43 -1.73 24.68 3.83
N GLU A 44 -0.71 24.96 4.64
CA GLU A 44 0.54 24.20 4.73
C GLU A 44 0.39 22.87 5.48
N GLY A 45 -0.71 22.65 6.18
CA GLY A 45 -1.05 21.40 6.88
C GLY A 45 -2.45 21.47 7.48
N LEU A 46 -3.10 20.34 7.56
CA LEU A 46 -4.38 20.23 8.23
C LEU A 46 -4.22 20.49 9.73
N VAL A 47 -5.04 21.38 10.28
CA VAL A 47 -4.99 21.80 11.69
C VAL A 47 -6.19 21.20 12.42
N TYR A 48 -5.91 20.46 13.48
CA TYR A 48 -6.90 19.81 14.32
C TYR A 48 -6.82 20.34 15.78
N PRO A 49 -7.92 20.30 16.52
CA PRO A 49 -7.93 20.78 17.89
C PRO A 49 -7.00 19.96 18.80
N THR A 50 -6.37 20.66 19.75
CA THR A 50 -5.48 20.07 20.76
C THR A 50 -6.22 19.74 22.07
N LYS A 51 -7.52 19.99 22.12
CA LYS A 51 -8.41 19.71 23.27
C LYS A 51 -9.60 18.88 22.79
N PRO A 52 -10.37 18.31 23.72
CA PRO A 52 -11.60 17.60 23.38
C PRO A 52 -12.44 18.38 22.38
N VAL A 53 -12.91 17.69 21.35
CA VAL A 53 -13.67 18.28 20.26
C VAL A 53 -15.14 18.38 20.63
N LEU A 54 -15.79 19.49 20.27
CA LEU A 54 -17.24 19.63 20.38
C LEU A 54 -17.86 19.36 19.00
N ASP A 55 -18.72 18.37 18.91
CA ASP A 55 -19.61 18.14 17.78
C ASP A 55 -20.96 18.80 18.09
N GLY A 56 -21.12 20.03 17.64
CA GLY A 56 -22.34 20.80 17.84
C GLY A 56 -22.68 21.13 19.30
N SER A 57 -22.83 20.16 20.16
CA SER A 57 -23.07 20.27 21.61
C SER A 57 -22.42 19.14 22.43
N LYS A 58 -21.64 18.28 21.77
CA LYS A 58 -21.12 17.05 22.35
C LYS A 58 -19.59 17.09 22.46
N LEU A 59 -19.09 16.78 23.64
CA LEU A 59 -17.66 16.65 23.91
C LEU A 59 -17.16 15.27 23.54
N ILE A 60 -16.20 15.17 22.62
CA ILE A 60 -15.53 13.91 22.30
C ILE A 60 -14.38 13.70 23.29
N ARG A 61 -14.46 12.67 24.11
CA ARG A 61 -13.45 12.33 25.14
C ARG A 61 -12.69 11.05 24.87
N PHE A 62 -13.04 10.33 23.82
CA PHE A 62 -12.41 9.05 23.48
C PHE A 62 -12.07 8.99 22.00
N VAL A 63 -10.87 8.50 21.71
CA VAL A 63 -10.44 8.13 20.35
C VAL A 63 -9.90 6.71 20.41
N GLU A 64 -10.42 5.86 19.53
CA GLU A 64 -9.91 4.50 19.39
C GLU A 64 -8.50 4.50 18.82
N LEU A 65 -7.56 3.95 19.57
CA LEU A 65 -6.13 3.97 19.26
C LEU A 65 -5.61 2.62 18.74
N ARG A 66 -6.50 1.66 18.50
CA ARG A 66 -6.15 0.34 17.99
C ARG A 66 -7.27 -0.22 17.14
N GLY A 67 -6.98 -0.58 15.91
CA GLY A 67 -7.99 -1.15 15.02
C GLY A 67 -7.41 -1.77 13.77
N LYS A 68 -8.14 -2.73 13.21
CA LYS A 68 -7.70 -3.56 12.09
C LYS A 68 -8.68 -3.48 10.93
N SER A 69 -8.13 -3.40 9.72
CA SER A 69 -8.90 -3.42 8.48
C SER A 69 -8.96 -4.81 7.84
N GLU A 70 -9.64 -4.90 6.70
CA GLU A 70 -9.67 -6.07 5.82
C GLU A 70 -8.27 -6.56 5.40
N TYR A 71 -7.27 -5.69 5.43
CA TYR A 71 -5.89 -6.06 5.13
C TYR A 71 -5.22 -6.90 6.23
N SER A 72 -5.83 -7.01 7.40
CA SER A 72 -5.43 -7.97 8.44
C SER A 72 -5.86 -9.41 8.14
N MET A 73 -6.31 -9.70 6.94
CA MET A 73 -6.60 -11.01 6.30
C MET A 73 -7.05 -12.13 7.25
N GLY A 74 -8.33 -12.13 7.61
CA GLY A 74 -8.93 -13.12 8.50
C GLY A 74 -8.89 -12.75 9.97
N HIS A 75 -8.41 -11.54 10.32
CA HIS A 75 -8.42 -10.98 11.67
C HIS A 75 -9.33 -9.77 11.81
N SER A 76 -9.94 -9.30 10.73
CA SER A 76 -10.91 -8.21 10.68
C SER A 76 -11.82 -8.35 9.47
N ILE A 77 -13.02 -7.78 9.56
CA ILE A 77 -13.97 -7.58 8.44
C ILE A 77 -14.30 -6.10 8.23
N ALA A 78 -13.61 -5.20 8.93
CA ALA A 78 -13.80 -3.77 8.78
C ALA A 78 -13.12 -3.28 7.48
N LYS A 79 -13.91 -2.89 6.49
CA LYS A 79 -13.41 -2.30 5.25
C LYS A 79 -12.98 -0.86 5.50
N ILE A 80 -11.87 -0.43 4.90
CA ILE A 80 -11.36 0.95 5.07
C ILE A 80 -12.42 1.99 4.71
N SER A 81 -13.17 1.77 3.63
CA SER A 81 -14.27 2.66 3.26
C SER A 81 -15.32 2.83 4.36
N ASP A 82 -15.65 1.75 5.06
CA ASP A 82 -16.63 1.76 6.14
C ASP A 82 -16.01 2.31 7.43
N ILE A 83 -14.73 2.02 7.71
CA ILE A 83 -13.96 2.63 8.81
C ILE A 83 -13.99 4.15 8.68
N VAL A 84 -13.60 4.68 7.51
CA VAL A 84 -13.59 6.12 7.23
C VAL A 84 -14.96 6.75 7.39
N LYS A 85 -16.01 6.08 6.88
CA LYS A 85 -17.40 6.57 6.97
C LYS A 85 -17.88 6.66 8.41
N ASN A 86 -17.54 5.69 9.26
CA ASN A 86 -18.03 5.58 10.64
C ASN A 86 -17.11 6.28 11.66
N ALA A 87 -15.92 6.75 11.28
CA ALA A 87 -15.11 7.60 12.14
C ALA A 87 -15.86 8.91 12.47
N GLU A 88 -15.98 9.28 13.73
CA GLU A 88 -16.59 10.56 14.14
C GLU A 88 -15.67 11.72 13.78
N TYR A 89 -14.48 11.77 14.35
CA TYR A 89 -13.50 12.85 14.17
C TYR A 89 -12.11 12.32 13.81
N SER A 90 -11.66 11.32 14.51
CA SER A 90 -10.37 10.67 14.32
C SER A 90 -10.52 9.18 14.58
N LEU A 91 -9.67 8.41 13.94
CA LEU A 91 -9.58 6.97 14.17
C LEU A 91 -8.16 6.50 13.89
N THR A 92 -7.82 5.34 14.40
CA THR A 92 -6.48 4.74 14.22
C THR A 92 -6.58 3.50 13.37
N LEU A 93 -5.60 3.29 12.48
CA LEU A 93 -5.37 2.02 11.80
C LEU A 93 -4.06 1.42 12.27
N THR A 94 -4.10 0.17 12.76
CA THR A 94 -2.95 -0.58 13.28
C THR A 94 -2.93 -2.03 12.80
N ASP A 95 -3.09 -2.23 11.49
CA ASP A 95 -2.94 -3.56 10.89
C ASP A 95 -1.59 -4.19 11.30
N PRO A 96 -1.57 -5.49 11.72
CA PRO A 96 -0.39 -6.08 12.35
C PRO A 96 0.73 -6.35 11.36
N GLU A 97 1.92 -5.84 11.65
CA GLU A 97 3.18 -6.10 10.95
C GLU A 97 3.17 -5.79 9.43
N VAL A 98 2.10 -5.16 8.93
CA VAL A 98 1.92 -4.79 7.52
C VAL A 98 1.33 -3.40 7.43
N GLY A 99 1.65 -2.68 6.39
CA GLY A 99 1.14 -1.32 6.20
C GLY A 99 0.12 -1.21 5.06
N PHE A 100 -0.48 -2.31 4.60
CA PHE A 100 -1.26 -2.38 3.36
C PHE A 100 -2.41 -1.37 3.28
N GLY A 101 -3.09 -1.13 4.38
CA GLY A 101 -4.26 -0.24 4.46
C GLY A 101 -3.93 1.22 4.74
N ILE A 102 -2.70 1.55 5.17
CA ILE A 102 -2.36 2.88 5.71
C ILE A 102 -2.64 3.99 4.69
N TYR A 103 -2.21 3.82 3.44
CA TYR A 103 -2.41 4.83 2.41
C TYR A 103 -3.89 5.13 2.17
N SER A 104 -4.69 4.11 1.87
CA SER A 104 -6.12 4.26 1.58
C SER A 104 -6.89 4.83 2.79
N PHE A 105 -6.51 4.42 4.01
CA PHE A 105 -7.08 4.96 5.25
C PHE A 105 -6.73 6.44 5.43
N ASN A 106 -5.45 6.79 5.32
CA ASN A 106 -4.97 8.17 5.45
C ASN A 106 -5.70 9.09 4.46
N GLN A 107 -5.71 8.72 3.17
CA GLN A 107 -6.38 9.50 2.13
C GLN A 107 -7.89 9.62 2.34
N GLY A 108 -8.54 8.54 2.71
CA GLY A 108 -9.97 8.52 3.00
C GLY A 108 -10.33 9.44 4.18
N MET A 109 -9.56 9.38 5.27
CA MET A 109 -9.77 10.22 6.45
C MET A 109 -9.57 11.71 6.12
N ILE A 110 -8.47 12.06 5.45
CA ILE A 110 -8.15 13.45 5.05
C ILE A 110 -9.23 14.00 4.12
N SER A 111 -9.60 13.25 3.09
CA SER A 111 -10.66 13.65 2.14
C SER A 111 -12.01 13.82 2.83
N GLY A 112 -12.27 13.07 3.90
CA GLY A 112 -13.45 13.21 4.76
C GLY A 112 -13.35 14.33 5.79
N GLY A 113 -12.27 15.12 5.82
CA GLY A 113 -12.04 16.17 6.82
C GLY A 113 -11.78 15.63 8.23
N LYS A 114 -11.28 14.40 8.34
CA LYS A 114 -11.04 13.69 9.59
C LYS A 114 -9.54 13.48 9.81
N LYS A 115 -9.12 13.33 11.07
CA LYS A 115 -7.71 13.12 11.43
C LYS A 115 -7.35 11.64 11.41
N PRO A 116 -6.48 11.17 10.49
CA PRO A 116 -5.94 9.82 10.53
C PRO A 116 -4.87 9.67 11.61
N ILE A 117 -4.86 8.54 12.29
CA ILE A 117 -3.76 8.09 13.13
C ILE A 117 -3.19 6.82 12.51
N ASN A 118 -2.00 6.92 11.93
CA ASN A 118 -1.37 5.82 11.23
C ASN A 118 -0.38 5.08 12.13
N GLY A 119 -0.48 3.77 12.16
CA GLY A 119 0.40 2.95 12.96
C GLY A 119 0.41 1.49 12.56
N THR A 120 1.01 0.66 13.39
CA THR A 120 1.01 -0.80 13.28
C THR A 120 1.01 -1.45 14.64
N GLU A 121 0.56 -2.70 14.70
CA GLU A 121 0.71 -3.56 15.86
C GLU A 121 1.81 -4.58 15.61
N LEU A 122 2.80 -4.64 16.48
CA LEU A 122 3.89 -5.60 16.43
C LEU A 122 3.74 -6.65 17.54
N SER A 123 3.86 -7.94 17.20
CA SER A 123 3.76 -9.03 18.17
C SER A 123 5.13 -9.61 18.48
N PHE A 124 5.52 -9.58 19.74
CA PHE A 124 6.74 -10.16 20.26
C PHE A 124 6.44 -11.32 21.19
N SER A 125 7.16 -12.44 21.01
CA SER A 125 6.94 -13.64 21.81
C SER A 125 8.23 -14.24 22.31
N THR A 126 8.17 -14.78 23.52
CA THR A 126 9.16 -15.67 24.12
C THR A 126 8.50 -17.02 24.40
N LYS A 127 9.21 -17.96 25.03
CA LYS A 127 8.62 -19.23 25.46
C LYS A 127 7.50 -19.07 26.51
N THR A 128 7.51 -17.96 27.26
CA THR A 128 6.66 -17.77 28.44
C THR A 128 5.74 -16.55 28.35
N SER A 129 5.99 -15.63 27.44
CA SER A 129 5.23 -14.37 27.36
C SER A 129 5.05 -13.93 25.91
N THR A 130 3.89 -13.36 25.61
CA THR A 130 3.62 -12.62 24.38
C THR A 130 3.24 -11.19 24.76
N MET A 131 3.67 -10.23 23.96
CA MET A 131 3.36 -8.82 24.13
C MET A 131 3.10 -8.21 22.75
N ASN A 132 1.99 -7.51 22.61
CA ASN A 132 1.71 -6.68 21.46
C ASN A 132 2.09 -5.24 21.79
N LEU A 133 2.71 -4.60 20.83
CA LEU A 133 3.15 -3.21 20.93
C LEU A 133 2.61 -2.46 19.72
N VAL A 134 1.76 -1.49 19.95
CA VAL A 134 1.28 -0.56 18.94
C VAL A 134 2.29 0.58 18.82
N LEU A 135 2.68 0.90 17.61
CA LEU A 135 3.51 2.04 17.22
C LEU A 135 2.64 3.01 16.42
N LEU A 136 2.47 4.23 16.91
CA LEU A 136 1.75 5.30 16.20
C LEU A 136 2.75 6.35 15.76
N ALA A 137 2.79 6.65 14.46
CA ALA A 137 3.69 7.65 13.88
C ALA A 137 3.15 9.06 14.15
N LYS A 138 3.91 9.91 14.85
CA LYS A 138 3.50 11.26 15.21
C LYS A 138 3.49 12.22 14.01
N ASN A 139 4.36 11.99 13.03
CA ASN A 139 4.55 12.86 11.88
C ASN A 139 5.01 12.05 10.66
N HIS A 140 5.20 12.72 9.52
CA HIS A 140 5.62 12.07 8.27
C HIS A 140 7.01 11.43 8.37
N ASN A 141 7.94 12.00 9.13
CA ASN A 141 9.27 11.39 9.31
C ASN A 141 9.18 10.07 10.09
N ALA A 142 8.38 10.03 11.15
CA ALA A 142 8.09 8.78 11.86
C ALA A 142 7.42 7.74 10.94
N TYR A 143 6.54 8.15 10.02
CA TYR A 143 5.96 7.24 9.03
C TYR A 143 7.03 6.61 8.13
N LYS A 144 8.03 7.36 7.66
CA LYS A 144 9.16 6.79 6.89
C LYS A 144 9.96 5.76 7.72
N VAL A 145 10.20 6.05 8.99
CA VAL A 145 10.84 5.08 9.90
C VAL A 145 9.94 3.85 10.08
N LEU A 146 8.63 4.02 10.19
CA LEU A 146 7.67 2.91 10.25
C LEU A 146 7.74 2.03 9.00
N CYS A 147 7.88 2.60 7.81
CA CYS A 147 8.07 1.85 6.56
C CYS A 147 9.31 0.95 6.62
N ARG A 148 10.43 1.47 7.13
CA ARG A 148 11.68 0.70 7.31
C ARG A 148 11.52 -0.41 8.35
N ILE A 149 10.87 -0.14 9.48
CA ILE A 149 10.56 -1.15 10.51
C ILE A 149 9.74 -2.29 9.93
N LEU A 150 8.64 -1.99 9.23
CA LEU A 150 7.76 -2.98 8.63
C LEU A 150 8.49 -3.83 7.58
N THR A 151 9.30 -3.19 6.73
CA THR A 151 10.13 -3.87 5.72
C THR A 151 11.13 -4.83 6.37
N THR A 152 11.82 -4.39 7.43
CA THR A 152 12.78 -5.22 8.17
C THR A 152 12.10 -6.43 8.82
N ILE A 153 10.95 -6.22 9.48
CA ILE A 153 10.18 -7.30 10.11
C ILE A 153 9.72 -8.31 9.05
N SER A 154 9.19 -7.84 7.93
CA SER A 154 8.76 -8.71 6.83
C SER A 154 9.92 -9.56 6.30
N SER A 155 11.10 -8.97 6.09
CA SER A 155 12.32 -9.70 5.67
C SER A 155 12.75 -10.76 6.68
N LEU A 156 12.67 -10.46 7.98
CA LEU A 156 13.02 -11.42 9.03
C LEU A 156 12.03 -12.57 9.10
N ARG A 157 10.72 -12.30 9.01
CA ARG A 157 9.64 -13.30 9.00
C ARG A 157 9.79 -14.27 7.82
N GLN A 158 10.04 -13.74 6.64
CA GLN A 158 10.27 -14.55 5.45
C GLN A 158 11.45 -15.51 5.60
N LYS A 159 12.53 -15.08 6.24
CA LYS A 159 13.71 -15.92 6.54
C LYS A 159 13.45 -16.91 7.68
N GLY A 160 12.23 -17.02 8.19
CA GLY A 160 11.86 -17.89 9.32
C GLY A 160 12.47 -17.46 10.65
N LYS A 161 12.96 -16.24 10.75
CA LYS A 161 13.55 -15.70 11.99
C LYS A 161 12.45 -15.20 12.92
N SER A 162 12.63 -15.43 14.22
CA SER A 162 11.80 -14.78 15.24
C SER A 162 12.17 -13.31 15.34
N VAL A 163 11.13 -12.46 15.42
CA VAL A 163 11.32 -11.02 15.63
C VAL A 163 11.37 -10.76 17.13
N SER A 164 12.43 -10.10 17.59
CA SER A 164 12.58 -9.66 18.98
C SER A 164 12.50 -8.13 19.08
N LEU A 165 12.21 -7.61 20.27
CA LEU A 165 12.20 -6.17 20.53
C LEU A 165 13.52 -5.47 20.12
N LYS A 166 14.64 -6.19 20.10
CA LYS A 166 15.94 -5.64 19.70
C LYS A 166 15.95 -5.09 18.27
N VAL A 167 15.07 -5.57 17.40
CA VAL A 167 14.96 -5.02 16.04
C VAL A 167 14.64 -3.53 16.04
N LEU A 168 14.01 -3.03 17.10
CA LEU A 168 13.67 -1.62 17.23
C LEU A 168 14.85 -0.74 17.68
N GLU A 169 15.93 -1.33 18.19
CA GLU A 169 17.15 -0.59 18.64
C GLU A 169 17.89 0.06 17.46
N ASP A 170 17.66 -0.42 16.24
CA ASP A 170 18.32 0.07 15.02
C ASP A 170 17.63 1.29 14.39
N PHE A 171 16.51 1.78 14.99
CA PHE A 171 15.69 2.85 14.45
C PHE A 171 15.57 4.05 15.41
N ASP A 172 15.39 5.24 14.84
CA ASP A 172 15.02 6.41 15.62
C ASP A 172 13.53 6.33 16.02
N LEU A 173 13.28 6.17 17.30
CA LEU A 173 11.95 5.97 17.87
C LEU A 173 11.40 7.22 18.56
N SER A 174 12.07 8.37 18.46
CA SER A 174 11.71 9.61 19.20
C SER A 174 10.32 10.15 18.83
N ASP A 175 9.92 9.98 17.58
CA ASP A 175 8.65 10.49 17.03
C ASP A 175 7.54 9.44 16.96
N PHE A 176 7.57 8.46 17.89
CA PHE A 176 6.48 7.49 18.03
C PHE A 176 5.76 7.62 19.37
N VAL A 177 4.49 7.23 19.36
CA VAL A 177 3.75 6.84 20.57
C VAL A 177 3.69 5.32 20.62
N PHE A 178 3.90 4.77 21.80
CA PHE A 178 3.90 3.33 22.09
C PHE A 178 2.75 2.97 23.00
N ILE A 179 1.98 1.95 22.62
CA ILE A 179 0.92 1.40 23.48
C ILE A 179 1.16 -0.09 23.61
N SER A 180 1.40 -0.57 24.84
CA SER A 180 1.69 -1.97 25.12
C SER A 180 0.55 -2.63 25.87
N ASP A 181 0.23 -3.88 25.50
CA ASP A 181 -0.72 -4.74 26.17
C ASP A 181 -0.09 -5.54 27.32
N ALA A 182 1.14 -5.21 27.73
CA ALA A 182 1.84 -5.86 28.83
C ALA A 182 1.11 -5.64 30.17
N ASP A 183 1.05 -6.70 30.97
CA ASP A 183 0.60 -6.66 32.37
C ASP A 183 1.74 -6.98 33.34
N SER A 184 1.46 -7.00 34.63
CA SER A 184 2.46 -7.25 35.69
C SER A 184 3.16 -8.62 35.59
N ASN A 185 2.60 -9.56 34.83
CA ASN A 185 3.16 -10.90 34.60
C ASN A 185 4.04 -10.97 33.36
N ASN A 186 4.08 -9.90 32.55
CA ASN A 186 4.77 -9.92 31.25
C ASN A 186 6.29 -9.69 31.42
N THR A 187 7.08 -10.70 31.01
CA THR A 187 8.55 -10.64 31.12
C THR A 187 9.21 -9.79 30.03
N LEU A 188 8.52 -9.53 28.91
CA LEU A 188 9.04 -8.73 27.80
C LEU A 188 9.03 -7.24 28.12
N PHE A 189 8.16 -6.79 29.03
CA PHE A 189 8.04 -5.38 29.38
C PHE A 189 9.35 -4.75 29.90
N LYS A 190 10.16 -5.52 30.63
CA LYS A 190 11.49 -5.06 31.08
C LYS A 190 12.45 -4.77 29.89
N ASN A 191 12.27 -5.46 28.77
CA ASN A 191 13.07 -5.21 27.58
C ASN A 191 12.54 -4.00 26.82
N LEU A 192 11.23 -3.75 26.84
CA LEU A 192 10.64 -2.54 26.29
C LEU A 192 11.18 -1.28 26.97
N LEU A 193 11.30 -1.31 28.31
CA LEU A 193 11.86 -0.20 29.09
C LEU A 193 13.36 0.07 28.85
N LYS A 194 14.07 -0.82 28.15
CA LYS A 194 15.48 -0.61 27.77
C LYS A 194 15.65 0.05 26.40
N LEU A 195 14.60 0.11 25.60
CA LEU A 195 14.63 0.83 24.33
C LEU A 195 14.80 2.32 24.60
N ASN A 196 15.48 3.00 23.69
CA ASN A 196 15.64 4.46 23.75
C ASN A 196 14.34 5.15 23.28
N ILE A 197 13.32 5.09 24.11
CA ILE A 197 12.00 5.70 23.86
C ILE A 197 11.70 6.74 24.95
N ASN A 198 10.98 7.80 24.57
CA ASN A 198 10.50 8.75 25.56
C ASN A 198 9.41 8.10 26.43
N LYS A 199 9.59 8.11 27.74
CA LYS A 199 8.63 7.52 28.67
C LYS A 199 7.26 8.19 28.62
N ASP A 200 7.21 9.49 28.34
CA ASP A 200 5.95 10.24 28.19
C ASP A 200 5.14 9.83 26.96
N ASP A 201 5.76 9.07 26.03
CA ASP A 201 5.14 8.52 24.84
C ASP A 201 4.84 7.02 24.97
N LEU A 202 5.10 6.41 26.12
CA LEU A 202 4.76 5.02 26.43
C LEU A 202 3.50 4.94 27.28
N TYR A 203 2.54 4.16 26.81
CA TYR A 203 1.26 3.89 27.49
C TYR A 203 1.04 2.40 27.64
N LEU A 204 0.30 2.01 28.66
CA LEU A 204 -0.24 0.65 28.80
C LEU A 204 -1.72 0.66 28.46
N THR A 205 -2.20 -0.38 27.80
CA THR A 205 -3.60 -0.46 27.40
C THR A 205 -4.42 -1.41 28.27
N THR A 206 -5.62 -0.97 28.60
CA THR A 206 -6.72 -1.77 29.14
C THR A 206 -7.74 -2.03 28.04
N GLU A 207 -8.50 -3.10 28.17
CA GLU A 207 -9.52 -3.54 27.22
C GLU A 207 -10.78 -3.97 27.99
N LEU A 208 -11.97 -3.82 27.39
CA LEU A 208 -13.27 -4.22 27.97
C LEU A 208 -13.95 -5.24 27.06
N GLN A 209 -13.30 -6.37 26.81
CA GLN A 209 -13.73 -7.31 25.77
C GLN A 209 -14.38 -8.59 26.29
N ASP A 210 -14.06 -9.02 27.51
CA ASP A 210 -14.56 -10.26 28.09
C ASP A 210 -14.55 -10.23 29.66
N ASP A 211 -15.08 -11.27 30.29
CA ASP A 211 -15.14 -11.40 31.77
C ASP A 211 -13.76 -11.44 32.45
N LEU A 212 -12.68 -11.72 31.69
CA LEU A 212 -11.31 -11.73 32.20
C LEU A 212 -10.63 -10.37 32.13
N SER A 213 -11.25 -9.40 31.46
CA SER A 213 -10.70 -8.06 31.29
C SER A 213 -10.46 -7.37 32.62
N ASP A 214 -11.36 -7.49 33.60
CA ASP A 214 -11.22 -6.87 34.91
C ASP A 214 -9.96 -7.29 35.65
N GLU A 215 -9.65 -8.59 35.68
CA GLU A 215 -8.45 -9.08 36.35
C GLU A 215 -7.19 -8.65 35.60
N ARG A 216 -7.22 -8.70 34.29
CA ARG A 216 -6.11 -8.23 33.43
C ARG A 216 -5.90 -6.74 33.62
N ASN A 217 -6.95 -5.93 33.58
CA ASN A 217 -6.87 -4.48 33.72
C ASN A 217 -6.27 -4.09 35.09
N ARG A 218 -6.62 -4.77 36.16
CA ARG A 218 -5.96 -4.57 37.49
C ARG A 218 -4.46 -4.84 37.43
N ARG A 219 -4.02 -5.90 36.71
CA ARG A 219 -2.58 -6.18 36.53
C ARG A 219 -1.88 -5.12 35.71
N VAL A 220 -2.55 -4.55 34.68
CA VAL A 220 -2.05 -3.43 33.88
C VAL A 220 -1.89 -2.19 34.79
N GLU A 221 -2.90 -1.83 35.58
CA GLU A 221 -2.82 -0.70 36.51
C GLU A 221 -1.67 -0.83 37.51
N LEU A 222 -1.47 -2.04 38.06
CA LEU A 222 -0.35 -2.30 38.96
C LEU A 222 1.00 -2.08 38.30
N LEU A 223 1.13 -2.51 37.04
CA LEU A 223 2.34 -2.31 36.25
C LEU A 223 2.56 -0.83 35.91
N ALA A 224 1.50 -0.13 35.51
CA ALA A 224 1.47 1.29 35.21
C ALA A 224 1.91 2.12 36.43
N LYS A 225 1.27 1.94 37.58
CA LYS A 225 1.59 2.61 38.85
C LYS A 225 3.03 2.37 39.29
N LYS A 226 3.52 1.12 39.17
CA LYS A 226 4.89 0.76 39.56
C LYS A 226 5.94 1.47 38.72
N ASN A 227 5.67 1.73 37.44
CA ASN A 227 6.61 2.30 36.49
C ASN A 227 6.31 3.76 36.14
N ASP A 228 5.27 4.35 36.76
CA ASP A 228 4.82 5.70 36.49
C ASP A 228 4.54 5.91 34.99
N ILE A 229 3.65 5.09 34.43
CA ILE A 229 3.25 5.07 33.04
C ILE A 229 1.73 5.26 32.98
N LYS A 230 1.26 6.06 32.05
CA LYS A 230 -0.15 6.32 31.82
C LYS A 230 -0.88 5.12 31.22
N VAL A 231 -2.16 4.99 31.55
CA VAL A 231 -3.03 3.93 31.02
C VAL A 231 -4.01 4.54 30.03
N VAL A 232 -4.26 3.85 28.93
CA VAL A 232 -5.28 4.18 27.93
C VAL A 232 -6.26 3.03 27.77
N LEU A 233 -7.49 3.33 27.42
CA LEU A 233 -8.44 2.34 26.95
C LEU A 233 -8.28 2.16 25.44
N THR A 234 -8.17 0.92 24.97
CA THR A 234 -8.32 0.58 23.55
C THR A 234 -9.25 -0.60 23.39
N ASN A 235 -9.93 -0.70 22.27
CA ASN A 235 -10.90 -1.76 22.05
C ASN A 235 -10.57 -2.66 20.85
N ASP A 236 -9.56 -2.32 20.07
CA ASP A 236 -9.06 -3.11 18.92
C ASP A 236 -10.20 -3.50 17.96
N TYR A 237 -10.87 -2.50 17.35
CA TYR A 237 -11.97 -2.78 16.44
C TYR A 237 -11.52 -3.65 15.25
N ARG A 238 -12.39 -4.60 14.87
CA ARG A 238 -12.18 -5.58 13.77
C ARG A 238 -13.42 -5.72 12.89
N GLN A 239 -14.46 -5.02 13.26
CA GLN A 239 -15.74 -4.91 12.56
C GLN A 239 -16.30 -3.50 12.77
N ILE A 240 -17.30 -3.13 11.98
CA ILE A 240 -17.86 -1.78 12.04
C ILE A 240 -18.91 -1.67 13.16
N LYS A 241 -19.80 -2.66 13.25
CA LYS A 241 -20.91 -2.68 14.20
C LYS A 241 -20.97 -3.98 14.99
N SER A 242 -21.61 -3.95 16.14
CA SER A 242 -21.81 -5.14 16.98
C SER A 242 -22.49 -6.30 16.23
N GLU A 243 -23.50 -6.00 15.40
CA GLU A 243 -24.24 -6.96 14.61
C GLU A 243 -23.40 -7.71 13.55
N ASP A 244 -22.21 -7.20 13.20
CA ASP A 244 -21.31 -7.82 12.21
C ASP A 244 -20.50 -8.99 12.82
N SER A 245 -20.62 -9.28 14.11
CA SER A 245 -19.81 -10.26 14.84
C SER A 245 -19.89 -11.68 14.27
N GLU A 246 -20.98 -12.09 13.67
CA GLU A 246 -21.07 -13.39 13.02
C GLU A 246 -20.20 -13.47 11.76
N GLY A 247 -20.13 -12.39 10.95
CA GLY A 247 -19.20 -12.27 9.82
C GLY A 247 -17.74 -12.38 10.29
N PHE A 248 -17.41 -11.71 11.38
CA PHE A 248 -16.07 -11.77 11.97
C PHE A 248 -15.72 -13.20 12.46
N ARG A 249 -16.64 -13.92 13.07
CA ARG A 249 -16.45 -15.33 13.45
C ARG A 249 -16.22 -16.24 12.25
N VAL A 250 -16.97 -16.03 11.16
CA VAL A 250 -16.82 -16.80 9.94
C VAL A 250 -15.47 -16.56 9.28
N ILE A 251 -15.00 -15.32 9.15
CA ILE A 251 -13.71 -15.03 8.50
C ILE A 251 -12.54 -15.65 9.29
N GLN A 252 -12.56 -15.61 10.62
CA GLN A 252 -11.56 -16.28 11.47
C GLN A 252 -11.56 -17.80 11.26
N SER A 253 -12.75 -18.38 11.15
CA SER A 253 -12.95 -19.81 10.89
C SER A 253 -12.36 -20.23 9.52
N LEU A 254 -12.65 -19.44 8.47
CA LEU A 254 -12.10 -19.64 7.13
C LEU A 254 -10.57 -19.56 7.15
N LYS A 255 -9.99 -18.60 7.84
CA LYS A 255 -8.53 -18.46 7.99
C LYS A 255 -7.90 -19.68 8.67
N GLN A 256 -8.53 -20.20 9.71
CA GLN A 256 -8.05 -21.39 10.43
C GLN A 256 -8.38 -22.71 9.71
N LYS A 257 -9.15 -22.68 8.64
CA LYS A 257 -9.67 -23.88 7.92
C LYS A 257 -10.43 -24.84 8.85
N LYS A 258 -11.20 -24.28 9.78
CA LYS A 258 -11.98 -25.03 10.78
C LYS A 258 -13.44 -24.58 10.74
N VAL A 259 -14.36 -25.33 11.32
CA VAL A 259 -15.73 -24.84 11.54
C VAL A 259 -15.78 -23.88 12.71
N VAL A 260 -16.73 -22.95 12.69
CA VAL A 260 -16.94 -21.91 13.71
C VAL A 260 -17.00 -22.51 15.13
N THR A 261 -17.59 -23.68 15.31
CA THR A 261 -17.70 -24.37 16.62
C THR A 261 -16.40 -24.98 17.14
N SER A 262 -15.39 -25.17 16.28
CA SER A 262 -14.11 -25.78 16.65
C SER A 262 -12.91 -24.85 16.46
N ALA A 263 -13.11 -23.67 15.88
CA ALA A 263 -12.08 -22.66 15.69
C ALA A 263 -11.81 -21.94 17.03
N LYS A 264 -10.54 -21.59 17.27
CA LYS A 264 -10.19 -20.65 18.36
C LYS A 264 -10.53 -19.25 17.89
N LEU A 265 -11.70 -18.78 18.23
CA LEU A 265 -12.20 -17.47 17.82
C LEU A 265 -11.92 -16.44 18.91
N VAL A 266 -11.56 -15.25 18.51
CA VAL A 266 -11.65 -14.07 19.35
C VAL A 266 -13.14 -13.72 19.47
N SER A 267 -13.63 -13.42 20.67
CA SER A 267 -14.99 -12.93 20.85
C SER A 267 -15.18 -11.66 20.03
N GLY A 268 -16.27 -11.58 19.27
CA GLY A 268 -16.52 -10.46 18.37
C GLY A 268 -17.38 -9.35 18.99
N ASP A 269 -17.94 -9.62 20.15
CA ASP A 269 -19.10 -8.84 20.63
C ASP A 269 -18.76 -7.36 20.93
N ASN A 270 -17.52 -7.06 21.33
CA ASN A 270 -17.05 -5.70 21.62
C ASN A 270 -15.98 -5.18 20.66
N HIS A 271 -15.60 -5.91 19.62
CA HIS A 271 -14.57 -5.49 18.64
C HIS A 271 -15.15 -4.63 17.48
N TYR A 272 -16.02 -3.68 17.78
CA TYR A 272 -16.56 -2.75 16.80
C TYR A 272 -16.13 -1.30 17.08
N ILE A 273 -16.40 -0.38 16.19
CA ILE A 273 -16.07 1.04 16.36
C ILE A 273 -17.07 1.64 17.33
N HIS A 274 -16.60 2.00 18.53
CA HIS A 274 -17.39 2.61 19.57
C HIS A 274 -17.40 4.13 19.45
N THR A 275 -18.55 4.71 19.78
CA THR A 275 -18.67 6.15 19.98
C THR A 275 -18.20 6.58 21.38
N SER A 276 -17.85 7.85 21.52
CA SER A 276 -17.47 8.43 22.83
C SER A 276 -18.55 8.20 23.90
N ASP A 277 -19.84 8.36 23.53
CA ASP A 277 -20.98 8.18 24.44
C ASP A 277 -21.18 6.74 24.92
N GLU A 278 -20.86 5.75 24.07
CA GLU A 278 -20.93 4.34 24.47
C GLU A 278 -19.86 4.02 25.50
N VAL A 279 -18.63 4.48 25.24
CA VAL A 279 -17.47 4.21 26.11
C VAL A 279 -17.62 4.89 27.48
N GLU A 280 -18.14 6.11 27.52
CA GLU A 280 -18.42 6.82 28.79
C GLU A 280 -19.39 6.06 29.68
N LYS A 281 -20.37 5.37 29.08
CA LYS A 281 -21.35 4.56 29.85
C LYS A 281 -20.76 3.30 30.51
N TRP A 282 -19.58 2.88 30.09
CA TRP A 282 -18.93 1.71 30.71
C TRP A 282 -18.33 1.97 32.07
N GLY A 283 -18.31 3.24 32.53
CA GLY A 283 -17.84 3.60 33.87
C GLY A 283 -16.34 3.41 34.09
N VAL A 284 -15.55 3.42 33.02
CA VAL A 284 -14.09 3.38 33.08
C VAL A 284 -13.54 4.68 33.69
N PRO A 285 -12.32 4.67 34.25
CA PRO A 285 -11.68 5.89 34.73
C PRO A 285 -11.57 6.93 33.61
N VAL A 286 -12.04 8.14 33.87
CA VAL A 286 -12.03 9.26 32.89
C VAL A 286 -10.61 9.55 32.42
N GLU A 287 -9.61 9.39 33.28
CA GLU A 287 -8.19 9.57 32.93
C GLU A 287 -7.75 8.65 31.76
N TRP A 288 -8.27 7.41 31.68
CA TRP A 288 -7.92 6.51 30.57
C TRP A 288 -8.44 7.03 29.24
N LEU A 289 -9.59 7.70 29.25
CA LEU A 289 -10.18 8.32 28.05
C LEU A 289 -9.45 9.61 27.70
N ASP A 290 -9.18 10.47 28.67
CA ASP A 290 -8.46 11.73 28.46
C ASP A 290 -7.04 11.49 27.92
N ASN A 291 -6.39 10.40 28.34
CA ASN A 291 -5.09 10.00 27.78
C ASN A 291 -5.17 9.62 26.29
N THR A 292 -6.32 9.16 25.76
CA THR A 292 -6.49 8.93 24.32
C THR A 292 -6.47 10.25 23.55
N ILE A 293 -7.06 11.30 24.12
CA ILE A 293 -7.03 12.65 23.55
C ILE A 293 -5.63 13.27 23.67
N GLU A 294 -4.90 13.01 24.76
CA GLU A 294 -3.49 13.42 24.86
C GLU A 294 -2.66 12.82 23.72
N ILE A 295 -2.84 11.54 23.41
CA ILE A 295 -2.15 10.88 22.29
C ILE A 295 -2.56 11.51 20.96
N LEU A 296 -3.86 11.72 20.73
CA LEU A 296 -4.35 12.40 19.54
C LEU A 296 -3.65 13.74 19.33
N ASN A 297 -3.42 14.50 20.40
CA ASN A 297 -2.78 15.80 20.35
C ASN A 297 -1.28 15.76 20.03
N LYS A 298 -0.60 14.64 20.31
CA LYS A 298 0.81 14.42 19.99
C LYS A 298 1.03 14.09 18.50
N ILE A 299 -0.02 13.73 17.79
CA ILE A 299 0.07 13.29 16.39
C ILE A 299 -0.26 14.45 15.46
N GLU A 300 0.58 14.71 14.50
CA GLU A 300 0.34 15.67 13.42
C GLU A 300 -0.53 15.04 12.32
N VAL A 301 -1.17 15.87 11.52
CA VAL A 301 -1.79 15.41 10.28
C VAL A 301 -0.78 15.53 9.16
N TYR A 302 -0.57 14.46 8.45
CA TYR A 302 0.29 14.42 7.28
C TYR A 302 -0.40 13.66 6.15
N ASP A 303 -0.26 14.19 4.95
CA ASP A 303 -0.78 13.60 3.72
C ASP A 303 0.28 12.65 3.14
N LEU A 304 -0.15 11.44 2.78
CA LEU A 304 0.71 10.45 2.12
C LEU A 304 0.62 10.51 0.60
N SER A 305 -0.31 11.31 0.04
CA SER A 305 -0.34 11.57 -1.39
C SER A 305 0.75 12.54 -1.80
N VAL A 306 1.30 12.32 -2.95
CA VAL A 306 2.34 13.17 -3.51
C VAL A 306 1.82 13.77 -4.82
N LYS A 307 1.91 15.10 -4.95
CA LYS A 307 1.53 15.80 -6.18
C LYS A 307 2.63 15.77 -7.23
N ASP A 308 3.87 15.62 -6.77
CA ASP A 308 5.05 15.60 -7.65
C ASP A 308 5.45 14.16 -7.93
N ASN A 309 5.79 13.89 -9.20
CA ASN A 309 6.29 12.57 -9.58
C ASN A 309 7.75 12.45 -9.17
N PHE A 310 8.07 11.41 -8.41
CA PHE A 310 9.45 11.05 -8.10
C PHE A 310 10.04 10.24 -9.26
N ASN A 311 10.61 10.95 -10.22
CA ASN A 311 11.25 10.30 -11.36
C ASN A 311 12.49 9.54 -10.88
N PRO A 312 12.65 8.28 -11.28
CA PRO A 312 13.87 7.54 -10.98
C PRO A 312 15.06 8.21 -11.66
N ILE A 313 16.21 8.18 -10.98
CA ILE A 313 17.45 8.79 -11.45
C ILE A 313 18.21 7.78 -12.30
N PHE A 314 18.55 8.18 -13.53
CA PHE A 314 19.45 7.41 -14.38
C PHE A 314 20.91 7.83 -14.16
N ASN A 315 21.78 6.86 -13.98
CA ASN A 315 23.22 7.14 -13.88
C ASN A 315 23.80 7.44 -15.27
N ILE A 316 24.00 8.72 -15.57
CA ILE A 316 24.53 9.17 -16.85
C ILE A 316 26.00 8.79 -17.02
N PRO A 317 26.43 8.35 -18.24
CA PRO A 317 27.82 8.07 -18.54
C PRO A 317 28.69 9.33 -18.50
N LYS A 318 30.00 9.14 -18.36
CA LYS A 318 30.97 10.23 -18.40
C LYS A 318 30.95 10.94 -19.75
N GLY A 319 30.99 12.27 -19.73
CA GLY A 319 31.00 13.11 -20.92
C GLY A 319 29.65 13.77 -21.22
N PHE A 320 28.65 13.55 -20.37
CA PHE A 320 27.37 14.25 -20.41
C PHE A 320 27.11 14.93 -19.05
N ASP A 321 26.51 16.11 -19.08
CA ASP A 321 26.29 16.94 -17.88
C ASP A 321 24.87 16.73 -17.29
N SER A 322 23.94 16.11 -18.04
CA SER A 322 22.56 15.90 -17.62
C SER A 322 21.89 14.70 -18.30
N GLU A 323 20.84 14.15 -17.65
CA GLU A 323 19.96 13.13 -18.27
C GLU A 323 19.37 13.62 -19.60
N LYS A 324 18.98 14.89 -19.70
CA LYS A 324 18.49 15.53 -20.91
C LYS A 324 19.49 15.41 -22.04
N GLU A 325 20.73 15.84 -21.82
CA GLU A 325 21.76 15.83 -22.84
C GLU A 325 22.04 14.42 -23.34
N TYR A 326 22.18 13.46 -22.44
CA TYR A 326 22.40 12.06 -22.80
C TYR A 326 21.22 11.46 -23.54
N PHE A 327 19.99 11.71 -23.08
CA PHE A 327 18.78 11.20 -23.73
C PHE A 327 18.59 11.73 -25.14
N TRP A 328 18.81 13.05 -25.32
CA TRP A 328 18.72 13.68 -26.65
C TRP A 328 19.81 13.13 -27.58
N HIS A 329 21.01 12.91 -27.09
CA HIS A 329 22.10 12.26 -27.85
C HIS A 329 21.69 10.86 -28.31
N LEU A 330 21.21 10.01 -27.37
CA LEU A 330 20.77 8.65 -27.69
C LEU A 330 19.66 8.64 -28.75
N ALA A 331 18.66 9.51 -28.58
CA ALA A 331 17.54 9.60 -29.52
C ALA A 331 17.97 10.02 -30.92
N LYS A 332 18.87 11.04 -31.06
CA LYS A 332 19.38 11.51 -32.34
C LYS A 332 20.26 10.47 -33.04
N VAL A 333 21.17 9.87 -32.29
CA VAL A 333 22.02 8.79 -32.82
C VAL A 333 21.18 7.57 -33.19
N GLY A 334 20.19 7.23 -32.36
CA GLY A 334 19.29 6.12 -32.61
C GLY A 334 18.41 6.32 -33.83
N LEU A 335 17.89 7.53 -34.05
CA LEU A 335 17.12 7.86 -35.24
C LEU A 335 17.97 7.69 -36.53
N GLN A 336 19.20 8.21 -36.57
CA GLN A 336 20.10 8.02 -37.72
C GLN A 336 20.37 6.53 -37.99
N ARG A 337 20.54 5.70 -36.93
CA ARG A 337 20.72 4.25 -37.07
C ARG A 337 19.52 3.55 -37.70
N ARG A 338 18.29 3.99 -37.40
CA ARG A 338 17.07 3.44 -38.01
C ARG A 338 17.06 3.64 -39.54
N PHE A 339 17.72 4.69 -40.03
CA PHE A 339 17.86 4.99 -41.46
C PHE A 339 19.16 4.42 -42.10
N GLY A 340 20.12 3.98 -41.27
CA GLY A 340 21.43 3.51 -41.71
C GLY A 340 22.21 4.64 -42.40
N ASP A 341 22.71 4.36 -43.63
CA ASP A 341 23.46 5.34 -44.46
C ASP A 341 22.54 6.30 -45.24
N LYS A 342 21.22 6.16 -45.13
CA LYS A 342 20.27 7.05 -45.78
C LYS A 342 20.11 8.36 -44.99
N GLU A 343 19.86 9.43 -45.74
CA GLU A 343 19.50 10.71 -45.14
C GLU A 343 18.14 10.56 -44.42
N VAL A 344 18.07 11.04 -43.18
CA VAL A 344 16.83 11.07 -42.39
C VAL A 344 15.97 12.22 -42.89
N PRO A 345 14.71 12.00 -43.32
CA PRO A 345 13.83 13.06 -43.79
C PRO A 345 13.61 14.14 -42.69
N LYS A 346 13.47 15.39 -43.16
CA LYS A 346 13.33 16.56 -42.27
C LYS A 346 12.16 16.41 -41.30
N GLU A 347 11.05 15.83 -41.70
CA GLU A 347 9.86 15.59 -40.90
C GLU A 347 10.13 14.72 -39.65
N TYR A 348 11.07 13.76 -39.74
CA TYR A 348 11.48 12.92 -38.62
C TYR A 348 12.27 13.72 -37.58
N TRP A 349 13.17 14.61 -38.01
CA TRP A 349 13.92 15.47 -37.09
C TRP A 349 13.00 16.47 -36.38
N GLU A 350 12.07 17.10 -37.11
CA GLU A 350 11.10 18.03 -36.57
C GLU A 350 10.19 17.34 -35.52
N ARG A 351 9.73 16.12 -35.81
CA ARG A 351 8.93 15.32 -34.90
C ARG A 351 9.75 14.84 -33.69
N LEU A 352 11.00 14.44 -33.85
CA LEU A 352 11.87 14.03 -32.76
C LEU A 352 12.12 15.17 -31.78
N ASP A 353 12.51 16.35 -32.30
CA ASP A 353 12.77 17.53 -31.45
C ASP A 353 11.49 17.99 -30.71
N TYR A 354 10.33 17.90 -31.36
CA TYR A 354 9.02 18.17 -30.73
C TYR A 354 8.73 17.22 -29.55
N GLU A 355 8.85 15.92 -29.77
CA GLU A 355 8.59 14.94 -28.73
C GLU A 355 9.58 15.03 -27.56
N LEU A 356 10.89 15.19 -27.86
CA LEU A 356 11.93 15.40 -26.86
C LEU A 356 11.65 16.63 -25.98
N GLY A 357 11.16 17.74 -26.61
CA GLY A 357 10.78 18.94 -25.90
C GLY A 357 9.61 18.71 -24.91
N ILE A 358 8.62 17.92 -25.30
CA ILE A 358 7.49 17.56 -24.41
C ILE A 358 7.94 16.65 -23.27
N ILE A 359 8.69 15.58 -23.58
CA ILE A 359 9.21 14.63 -22.59
C ILE A 359 10.05 15.37 -21.54
N ASP A 360 10.92 16.28 -21.96
CA ASP A 360 11.75 17.10 -21.09
C ASP A 360 10.91 18.04 -20.22
N SER A 361 9.95 18.76 -20.80
CA SER A 361 9.08 19.67 -20.06
C SER A 361 8.23 18.99 -19.00
N MET A 362 7.91 17.71 -19.20
CA MET A 362 7.19 16.87 -18.25
C MET A 362 8.13 16.13 -17.27
N GLY A 363 9.46 16.28 -17.39
CA GLY A 363 10.46 15.69 -16.49
C GLY A 363 10.70 14.19 -16.68
N PHE A 364 10.31 13.56 -17.80
CA PHE A 364 10.38 12.11 -17.99
C PHE A 364 11.66 11.60 -18.68
N ASN A 365 12.72 12.42 -18.81
CA ASN A 365 13.98 11.98 -19.43
C ASN A 365 14.56 10.72 -18.75
N GLY A 366 14.66 10.71 -17.42
CA GLY A 366 15.17 9.58 -16.66
C GLY A 366 14.32 8.31 -16.83
N TYR A 367 12.99 8.46 -16.87
CA TYR A 367 12.08 7.33 -17.12
C TYR A 367 12.35 6.65 -18.47
N PHE A 368 12.44 7.45 -19.56
CA PHE A 368 12.73 6.91 -20.88
C PHE A 368 14.12 6.30 -20.96
N LEU A 369 15.13 6.89 -20.30
CA LEU A 369 16.48 6.33 -20.24
C LEU A 369 16.50 4.96 -19.56
N ILE A 370 15.79 4.80 -18.45
CA ILE A 370 15.69 3.52 -17.73
C ILE A 370 15.01 2.46 -18.58
N VAL A 371 13.90 2.81 -19.24
CA VAL A 371 13.19 1.88 -20.13
C VAL A 371 14.07 1.49 -21.30
N ALA A 372 14.76 2.46 -21.92
CA ALA A 372 15.69 2.20 -23.01
C ALA A 372 16.87 1.32 -22.55
N ASP A 373 17.41 1.53 -21.36
CA ASP A 373 18.53 0.76 -20.81
C ASP A 373 18.18 -0.73 -20.70
N PHE A 374 17.14 -1.12 -19.96
CA PHE A 374 16.83 -2.54 -19.78
C PHE A 374 16.35 -3.25 -21.05
N ILE A 375 15.66 -2.53 -21.98
CA ILE A 375 15.27 -3.10 -23.28
C ILE A 375 16.50 -3.32 -24.14
N ASN A 376 17.39 -2.33 -24.25
CA ASN A 376 18.59 -2.45 -25.06
C ASN A 376 19.63 -3.40 -24.44
N TYR A 377 19.70 -3.49 -23.10
CA TYR A 377 20.41 -4.57 -22.43
C TYR A 377 19.90 -5.94 -22.92
N GLY A 378 18.60 -6.18 -22.88
CA GLY A 378 18.02 -7.42 -23.33
C GLY A 378 18.22 -7.68 -24.83
N LYS A 379 18.06 -6.68 -25.68
CA LYS A 379 18.34 -6.75 -27.11
C LYS A 379 19.82 -6.93 -27.44
N ARG A 380 20.74 -6.85 -26.45
CA ARG A 380 22.20 -6.86 -26.65
C ARG A 380 22.66 -5.79 -27.68
N ASN A 381 22.03 -4.63 -27.60
CA ASN A 381 22.24 -3.55 -28.59
C ASN A 381 23.54 -2.77 -28.30
N TYR A 382 24.67 -3.48 -28.22
CA TYR A 382 25.97 -2.95 -27.83
C TYR A 382 26.46 -1.77 -28.70
N ALA A 383 26.13 -1.76 -30.00
CA ALA A 383 26.55 -0.69 -30.89
C ALA A 383 25.85 0.66 -30.64
N SER A 384 24.82 0.68 -29.83
CA SER A 384 24.00 1.87 -29.58
C SER A 384 24.40 2.64 -28.32
N TYR A 385 25.30 2.08 -27.52
CA TYR A 385 25.65 2.62 -26.19
C TYR A 385 27.16 2.79 -26.06
N ASP A 386 27.56 3.59 -25.06
CA ASP A 386 28.94 3.83 -24.71
C ASP A 386 29.62 2.59 -24.10
N ASP A 387 30.95 2.59 -24.12
CA ASP A 387 31.75 1.44 -23.66
C ASP A 387 31.55 1.11 -22.18
N GLU A 388 31.28 2.10 -21.31
CA GLU A 388 31.03 1.90 -19.89
C GLU A 388 29.72 1.15 -19.65
N THR A 389 28.66 1.57 -20.33
CA THR A 389 27.35 0.89 -20.31
C THR A 389 27.43 -0.53 -20.87
N VAL A 390 28.11 -0.72 -21.99
CA VAL A 390 28.28 -2.05 -22.61
C VAL A 390 29.14 -2.97 -21.72
N ALA A 391 30.20 -2.46 -21.10
CA ALA A 391 31.02 -3.24 -20.18
C ALA A 391 30.20 -3.72 -18.97
N ARG A 392 29.34 -2.87 -18.40
CA ARG A 392 28.43 -3.20 -17.31
C ARG A 392 27.45 -4.32 -17.70
N TRP A 393 26.84 -4.24 -18.88
CA TRP A 393 25.93 -5.27 -19.39
C TRP A 393 26.63 -6.63 -19.54
N LYS A 394 27.82 -6.65 -20.13
CA LYS A 394 28.60 -7.89 -20.30
C LYS A 394 29.06 -8.48 -18.96
N ASP A 395 29.43 -7.63 -18.01
CA ASP A 395 29.81 -8.09 -16.66
C ASP A 395 28.61 -8.76 -15.97
N PHE A 396 27.42 -8.15 -16.00
CA PHE A 396 26.21 -8.74 -15.43
C PHE A 396 25.88 -10.09 -16.09
N ILE A 397 25.87 -10.18 -17.42
CA ILE A 397 25.64 -11.43 -18.15
C ILE A 397 26.62 -12.51 -17.69
N LYS A 398 27.91 -12.19 -17.65
CA LYS A 398 28.98 -13.12 -17.28
C LYS A 398 28.85 -13.65 -15.85
N ARG A 399 28.65 -12.77 -14.86
CA ARG A 399 28.55 -13.18 -13.43
C ARG A 399 27.24 -13.85 -13.09
N SER A 400 26.16 -13.54 -13.80
CA SER A 400 24.84 -14.15 -13.60
C SER A 400 24.63 -15.43 -14.43
N GLY A 401 25.53 -15.73 -15.39
CA GLY A 401 25.45 -16.92 -16.23
C GLY A 401 24.36 -16.90 -17.28
N TYR A 402 23.86 -15.72 -17.63
CA TYR A 402 22.88 -15.55 -18.71
C TYR A 402 23.54 -15.67 -20.09
N SER A 403 22.71 -15.91 -21.12
CA SER A 403 23.15 -16.00 -22.50
C SER A 403 23.53 -14.64 -23.08
N GLU A 404 24.57 -14.61 -23.92
CA GLU A 404 24.92 -13.43 -24.74
C GLU A 404 23.99 -13.26 -25.96
N ASN A 405 23.09 -14.21 -26.22
CA ASN A 405 22.14 -14.09 -27.30
C ASN A 405 21.12 -12.97 -27.05
N PRO A 406 20.75 -12.21 -28.10
CA PRO A 406 19.72 -11.19 -27.97
C PRO A 406 18.38 -11.77 -27.59
N ILE A 407 17.66 -11.05 -26.73
CA ILE A 407 16.27 -11.32 -26.40
C ILE A 407 15.37 -10.55 -27.38
N ASN A 408 14.46 -11.24 -28.06
CA ASN A 408 13.50 -10.61 -28.95
C ASN A 408 12.30 -10.10 -28.17
N PHE A 409 12.25 -8.82 -27.93
CA PHE A 409 11.10 -8.13 -27.35
C PHE A 409 9.97 -8.01 -28.37
N GLY A 410 8.75 -7.83 -27.90
CA GLY A 410 7.65 -7.42 -28.77
C GLY A 410 7.95 -6.07 -29.44
N PRO A 411 7.39 -5.81 -30.64
CA PRO A 411 7.70 -4.59 -31.39
C PRO A 411 7.18 -3.30 -30.76
N GLY A 412 6.45 -3.40 -29.67
CA GLY A 412 5.76 -2.31 -28.98
C GLY A 412 4.25 -2.49 -29.02
N ARG A 413 3.59 -2.02 -27.97
CA ARG A 413 2.15 -2.04 -27.88
C ARG A 413 1.62 -0.79 -27.16
N GLY A 414 0.29 -0.60 -27.16
CA GLY A 414 -0.35 0.54 -26.50
C GLY A 414 -0.01 1.87 -27.16
N SER A 415 -0.06 2.93 -26.37
CA SER A 415 0.16 4.30 -26.86
C SER A 415 1.63 4.63 -27.13
N ALA A 416 2.57 3.94 -26.47
CA ALA A 416 4.02 4.16 -26.63
C ALA A 416 4.50 3.94 -28.08
N ALA A 417 3.82 3.09 -28.88
CA ALA A 417 4.09 2.91 -30.28
C ALA A 417 3.88 4.20 -31.13
N GLY A 418 3.19 5.21 -30.60
CA GLY A 418 3.02 6.53 -31.23
C GLY A 418 4.20 7.48 -31.04
N SER A 419 5.22 7.11 -30.26
CA SER A 419 6.41 7.94 -30.01
C SER A 419 7.55 7.61 -30.94
N LEU A 420 8.02 8.65 -31.65
CA LEU A 420 9.24 8.56 -32.48
C LEU A 420 10.49 8.47 -31.60
N VAL A 421 10.49 9.09 -30.43
CA VAL A 421 11.59 8.99 -29.48
C VAL A 421 11.72 7.53 -28.98
N ALA A 422 10.60 6.86 -28.66
CA ALA A 422 10.61 5.45 -28.27
C ALA A 422 11.11 4.54 -29.42
N TYR A 423 10.76 4.85 -30.67
CA TYR A 423 11.30 4.15 -31.85
C TYR A 423 12.80 4.41 -32.04
N ALA A 424 13.24 5.64 -31.95
CA ALA A 424 14.65 6.02 -32.10
C ALA A 424 15.54 5.36 -31.01
N THR A 425 15.10 5.36 -29.77
CA THR A 425 15.84 4.74 -28.64
C THR A 425 15.67 3.22 -28.56
N ALA A 426 15.07 2.59 -29.57
CA ALA A 426 14.82 1.15 -29.66
C ALA A 426 13.95 0.57 -28.52
N ILE A 427 13.16 1.40 -27.85
CA ILE A 427 12.10 0.96 -26.93
C ILE A 427 11.01 0.24 -27.74
N THR A 428 10.59 0.83 -28.88
CA THR A 428 9.65 0.20 -29.81
C THR A 428 10.31 -0.04 -31.19
N ASP A 429 9.73 -0.92 -31.98
CA ASP A 429 10.17 -1.21 -33.34
C ASP A 429 9.11 -0.81 -34.39
N VAL A 430 8.12 -0.01 -34.00
CA VAL A 430 7.07 0.55 -34.85
C VAL A 430 7.41 1.99 -35.20
N ASP A 431 7.54 2.28 -36.51
CA ASP A 431 7.75 3.64 -37.00
C ASP A 431 6.42 4.43 -36.96
N PRO A 432 6.25 5.40 -36.03
CA PRO A 432 4.99 6.10 -35.87
C PRO A 432 4.61 6.99 -37.06
N LEU A 433 5.57 7.57 -37.76
CA LEU A 433 5.29 8.42 -38.94
C LEU A 433 4.79 7.58 -40.09
N LYS A 434 5.43 6.44 -40.36
CA LYS A 434 5.02 5.50 -41.42
C LYS A 434 3.56 5.03 -41.25
N TYR A 435 3.09 4.88 -40.01
CA TYR A 435 1.73 4.42 -39.72
C TYR A 435 0.77 5.55 -39.31
N GLY A 436 1.22 6.81 -39.38
CA GLY A 436 0.38 7.96 -39.04
C GLY A 436 -0.09 7.99 -37.54
N LEU A 437 0.74 7.49 -36.63
CA LEU A 437 0.42 7.45 -35.20
C LEU A 437 0.68 8.80 -34.54
N LEU A 438 -0.20 9.15 -33.59
CA LEU A 438 -0.15 10.43 -32.89
C LEU A 438 0.55 10.27 -31.53
N PHE A 439 1.54 11.14 -31.27
CA PHE A 439 2.27 11.19 -29.99
C PHE A 439 1.38 11.65 -28.83
N GLU A 440 0.45 12.55 -29.10
CA GLU A 440 -0.45 13.14 -28.09
C GLU A 440 -1.42 12.10 -27.46
N ARG A 441 -1.54 10.91 -28.06
CA ARG A 441 -2.23 9.76 -27.46
C ARG A 441 -1.40 9.07 -26.40
N PHE A 442 -0.08 9.24 -26.44
CA PHE A 442 0.85 8.66 -25.48
C PHE A 442 1.18 9.68 -24.38
N LEU A 443 1.65 10.87 -24.74
CA LEU A 443 1.93 11.96 -23.80
C LEU A 443 1.26 13.24 -24.28
N ASN A 444 0.54 13.89 -23.36
CA ASN A 444 -0.10 15.17 -23.62
C ASN A 444 0.10 16.09 -22.39
N PRO A 445 0.79 17.24 -22.52
CA PRO A 445 1.01 18.20 -21.43
C PRO A 445 -0.28 18.74 -20.79
N GLU A 446 -1.38 18.78 -21.55
CA GLU A 446 -2.69 19.23 -21.05
C GLU A 446 -3.37 18.16 -20.17
N ARG A 447 -2.97 16.92 -20.29
CA ARG A 447 -3.46 15.80 -19.50
C ARG A 447 -2.32 15.26 -18.64
N VAL A 448 -2.27 15.67 -17.38
CA VAL A 448 -1.29 15.16 -16.41
C VAL A 448 -1.56 13.68 -16.15
N SER A 449 -1.00 12.82 -17.03
CA SER A 449 -0.99 11.36 -16.83
C SER A 449 0.44 10.89 -16.99
N MET A 450 0.84 9.94 -16.13
CA MET A 450 2.15 9.31 -16.25
C MET A 450 2.28 8.51 -17.54
N PRO A 451 3.50 8.46 -18.15
CA PRO A 451 3.75 7.59 -19.28
C PRO A 451 3.64 6.11 -18.87
N ASP A 452 2.97 5.32 -19.69
CA ASP A 452 2.86 3.87 -19.49
C ASP A 452 3.49 3.17 -20.70
N ILE A 453 4.68 2.60 -20.50
CA ILE A 453 5.40 1.86 -21.55
C ILE A 453 5.34 0.38 -21.22
N ASP A 454 4.38 -0.29 -21.83
CA ASP A 454 4.25 -1.74 -21.78
C ASP A 454 5.42 -2.43 -22.51
N THR A 455 6.18 -3.24 -21.78
CA THR A 455 7.32 -3.98 -22.35
C THR A 455 7.00 -5.46 -22.49
N ASP A 456 6.81 -5.92 -23.72
CA ASP A 456 6.51 -7.32 -24.03
C ASP A 456 7.80 -8.15 -24.10
N ILE A 457 8.04 -8.96 -23.05
CA ILE A 457 9.24 -9.77 -22.89
C ILE A 457 8.89 -11.26 -23.11
N PRO A 458 9.75 -12.07 -23.77
CA PRO A 458 9.57 -13.52 -23.72
C PRO A 458 9.53 -13.99 -22.26
N ASP A 459 8.49 -14.73 -21.88
CA ASP A 459 8.25 -15.13 -20.48
C ASP A 459 9.48 -15.80 -19.84
N MET A 460 10.22 -16.60 -20.60
CA MET A 460 11.45 -17.25 -20.17
C MET A 460 12.60 -16.29 -19.82
N HIS A 461 12.60 -15.07 -20.32
CA HIS A 461 13.65 -14.06 -20.09
C HIS A 461 13.22 -12.94 -19.14
N ARG A 462 11.95 -12.91 -18.72
CA ARG A 462 11.44 -11.88 -17.81
C ARG A 462 12.25 -11.78 -16.53
N LYS A 463 12.61 -12.92 -15.94
CA LYS A 463 13.43 -12.99 -14.70
C LYS A 463 14.79 -12.30 -14.89
N GLU A 464 15.45 -12.55 -16.01
CA GLU A 464 16.75 -11.94 -16.34
C GLU A 464 16.66 -10.39 -16.36
N ILE A 465 15.64 -9.84 -17.00
CA ILE A 465 15.45 -8.38 -17.08
C ILE A 465 15.20 -7.78 -15.69
N ILE A 466 14.38 -8.44 -14.86
CA ILE A 466 14.10 -8.00 -13.48
C ILE A 466 15.38 -8.05 -12.63
N GLU A 467 16.17 -9.13 -12.72
CA GLU A 467 17.41 -9.26 -11.97
C GLU A 467 18.46 -8.23 -12.41
N TYR A 468 18.56 -7.96 -13.72
CA TYR A 468 19.40 -6.88 -14.24
C TYR A 468 18.98 -5.52 -13.67
N THR A 469 17.68 -5.21 -13.72
CA THR A 469 17.15 -3.94 -13.19
C THR A 469 17.45 -3.78 -11.69
N ARG A 470 17.26 -4.83 -10.91
CA ARG A 470 17.59 -4.82 -9.48
C ARG A 470 19.07 -4.62 -9.21
N ASP A 471 19.91 -5.33 -9.94
CA ASP A 471 21.37 -5.25 -9.78
C ASP A 471 21.89 -3.86 -10.09
N PHE A 472 21.32 -3.22 -11.09
CA PHE A 472 21.79 -1.93 -11.56
C PHE A 472 21.25 -0.74 -10.74
N TYR A 473 19.95 -0.77 -10.38
CA TYR A 473 19.32 0.37 -9.71
C TYR A 473 19.36 0.29 -8.19
N ASN A 474 19.56 -0.89 -7.58
CA ASN A 474 19.79 -1.00 -6.16
C ASN A 474 21.24 -0.61 -5.81
N VAL A 475 21.39 0.29 -4.86
CA VAL A 475 22.70 0.79 -4.42
C VAL A 475 23.25 0.04 -3.21
N SER A 476 22.44 -0.78 -2.54
CA SER A 476 22.77 -1.49 -1.31
C SER A 476 22.16 -2.89 -1.29
N ALA A 477 22.79 -3.81 -0.56
CA ALA A 477 22.23 -5.12 -0.23
C ALA A 477 21.22 -5.07 0.93
N ASP A 478 21.11 -3.94 1.63
CA ASP A 478 20.10 -3.73 2.65
C ASP A 478 18.72 -3.58 2.01
N VAL A 479 17.78 -4.40 2.44
CA VAL A 479 16.41 -4.41 1.91
C VAL A 479 15.66 -3.11 2.18
N THR A 480 16.03 -2.36 3.22
CA THR A 480 15.44 -1.05 3.52
C THR A 480 15.96 0.06 2.62
N GLU A 481 17.09 -0.16 1.95
CA GLU A 481 17.70 0.75 0.99
C GLU A 481 17.39 0.37 -0.47
N SER A 482 16.53 -0.63 -0.69
CA SER A 482 16.16 -1.07 -2.04
C SER A 482 15.39 0.01 -2.78
N ARG A 483 15.81 0.31 -4.00
CA ARG A 483 15.13 1.23 -4.93
C ARG A 483 14.18 0.52 -5.89
N VAL A 484 14.27 -0.80 -5.98
CA VAL A 484 13.46 -1.62 -6.90
C VAL A 484 12.60 -2.59 -6.11
N ALA A 485 11.28 -2.53 -6.31
CA ALA A 485 10.34 -3.47 -5.72
C ALA A 485 9.26 -3.87 -6.74
N GLY A 486 8.80 -5.12 -6.66
CA GLY A 486 7.61 -5.55 -7.39
C GLY A 486 6.36 -4.90 -6.79
N ILE A 487 5.31 -4.72 -7.57
CA ILE A 487 4.03 -4.22 -7.07
C ILE A 487 3.22 -5.38 -6.50
N SER A 488 2.60 -5.19 -5.35
CA SER A 488 1.67 -6.15 -4.77
C SER A 488 0.33 -6.17 -5.50
N ALA A 489 -0.39 -7.26 -5.37
CA ALA A 489 -1.80 -7.38 -5.75
C ALA A 489 -2.56 -8.15 -4.67
N PHE A 490 -3.82 -7.78 -4.45
CA PHE A 490 -4.65 -8.44 -3.46
C PHE A 490 -5.75 -9.25 -4.11
N GLY A 491 -5.76 -10.54 -3.79
CA GLY A 491 -6.90 -11.39 -4.08
C GLY A 491 -8.05 -11.09 -3.12
N THR A 492 -9.28 -11.10 -3.61
CA THR A 492 -10.48 -10.88 -2.79
C THR A 492 -11.41 -12.09 -2.82
N TYR A 493 -12.24 -12.20 -1.78
CA TYR A 493 -13.29 -13.21 -1.76
C TYR A 493 -14.34 -12.91 -2.82
N GLN A 494 -14.22 -13.58 -3.97
CA GLN A 494 -15.19 -13.51 -5.06
C GLN A 494 -16.48 -14.24 -4.69
N LEU A 495 -17.64 -13.73 -5.14
CA LEU A 495 -18.96 -14.21 -4.76
C LEU A 495 -19.12 -15.74 -4.89
N LYS A 496 -18.79 -16.34 -6.04
CA LYS A 496 -18.88 -17.80 -6.25
C LYS A 496 -18.04 -18.59 -5.24
N ALA A 497 -16.82 -18.12 -4.95
CA ALA A 497 -15.92 -18.76 -3.99
C ALA A 497 -16.45 -18.62 -2.55
N LEU A 498 -16.97 -17.44 -2.22
CA LEU A 498 -17.51 -17.12 -0.89
C LEU A 498 -18.74 -17.98 -0.57
N LEU A 499 -19.68 -18.10 -1.51
CA LEU A 499 -20.88 -18.95 -1.36
C LEU A 499 -20.55 -20.44 -1.16
N LYS A 500 -19.38 -20.90 -1.64
CA LYS A 500 -18.86 -22.25 -1.35
C LYS A 500 -18.11 -22.32 -0.02
N ALA A 501 -17.49 -21.23 0.43
CA ALA A 501 -16.66 -21.20 1.64
C ALA A 501 -17.50 -21.09 2.92
N ILE A 502 -18.49 -20.18 2.97
CA ILE A 502 -19.32 -19.95 4.16
C ILE A 502 -20.02 -21.21 4.66
N PRO A 503 -20.68 -22.05 3.82
CA PRO A 503 -21.25 -23.32 4.29
C PRO A 503 -20.24 -24.25 4.93
N ARG A 504 -18.97 -24.27 4.44
CA ARG A 504 -17.89 -25.10 5.02
C ARG A 504 -17.43 -24.58 6.36
N ALA A 505 -17.51 -23.27 6.59
CA ALA A 505 -17.22 -22.69 7.90
C ALA A 505 -18.26 -23.07 8.96
N TYR A 506 -19.52 -23.28 8.56
CA TYR A 506 -20.59 -23.68 9.48
C TYR A 506 -20.74 -25.17 9.63
N TYR A 507 -20.62 -25.93 8.54
CA TYR A 507 -21.07 -27.32 8.45
C TYR A 507 -20.00 -28.20 7.80
N GLN A 508 -19.43 -29.13 8.53
CA GLN A 508 -18.47 -30.10 7.99
C GLN A 508 -19.16 -31.30 7.30
N SER A 509 -20.15 -31.07 6.47
CA SER A 509 -20.93 -32.13 5.84
C SER A 509 -20.94 -32.03 4.30
N LYS A 510 -21.14 -33.18 3.63
CA LYS A 510 -21.36 -33.23 2.17
C LYS A 510 -22.57 -32.37 1.77
N THR A 511 -23.58 -32.30 2.62
CA THR A 511 -24.80 -31.51 2.40
C THR A 511 -24.49 -29.99 2.34
N ALA A 512 -23.59 -29.52 3.21
CA ALA A 512 -23.17 -28.12 3.21
C ALA A 512 -22.37 -27.76 1.95
N ILE A 513 -21.53 -28.67 1.47
CA ILE A 513 -20.79 -28.50 0.22
C ILE A 513 -21.77 -28.44 -0.95
N SER A 514 -22.74 -29.37 -1.02
CA SER A 514 -23.78 -29.38 -2.06
C SER A 514 -24.61 -28.10 -2.07
N LEU A 515 -24.95 -27.57 -0.88
CA LEU A 515 -25.69 -26.31 -0.77
C LEU A 515 -24.85 -25.13 -1.32
N GLY A 516 -23.58 -25.07 -0.98
CA GLY A 516 -22.66 -24.04 -1.48
C GLY A 516 -22.50 -24.11 -3.02
N GLU A 517 -22.40 -25.32 -3.59
CA GLU A 517 -22.35 -25.50 -5.05
C GLU A 517 -23.67 -25.07 -5.72
N LYS A 518 -24.81 -25.37 -5.11
CA LYS A 518 -26.14 -24.95 -5.60
C LYS A 518 -26.24 -23.42 -5.63
N LEU A 519 -25.85 -22.73 -4.54
CA LEU A 519 -25.88 -21.27 -4.48
C LEU A 519 -24.90 -20.64 -5.49
N ALA A 520 -23.66 -21.17 -5.56
CA ALA A 520 -22.66 -20.68 -6.49
C ALA A 520 -23.07 -20.86 -7.97
N GLY A 521 -23.91 -21.87 -8.27
CA GLY A 521 -24.49 -22.11 -9.59
C GLY A 521 -25.50 -21.07 -10.04
N LEU A 522 -26.11 -20.33 -9.10
CA LEU A 522 -27.05 -19.24 -9.39
C LEU A 522 -26.37 -17.89 -9.69
N VAL A 523 -25.05 -17.79 -9.48
CA VAL A 523 -24.30 -16.56 -9.77
C VAL A 523 -24.18 -16.38 -11.28
N ARG A 524 -24.67 -15.24 -11.78
CA ARG A 524 -24.64 -14.90 -13.21
C ARG A 524 -23.28 -14.30 -13.60
N ASP A 525 -22.81 -14.61 -14.79
CA ASP A 525 -21.59 -14.05 -15.36
C ASP A 525 -21.91 -12.78 -16.19
N GLU A 526 -22.53 -11.80 -15.54
CA GLU A 526 -22.93 -10.52 -16.12
C GLU A 526 -22.06 -9.39 -15.52
N LYS A 527 -21.71 -8.39 -16.34
CA LYS A 527 -20.96 -7.24 -15.88
C LYS A 527 -21.77 -6.46 -14.82
N GLY A 528 -21.22 -6.27 -13.64
CA GLY A 528 -21.87 -5.57 -12.53
C GLY A 528 -22.73 -6.48 -11.62
N PHE A 529 -22.82 -7.79 -11.90
CA PHE A 529 -23.52 -8.72 -11.02
C PHE A 529 -22.66 -9.04 -9.77
N GLY A 530 -23.13 -8.59 -8.64
CA GLY A 530 -22.46 -8.74 -7.34
C GLY A 530 -23.35 -9.41 -6.29
N ILE A 531 -22.96 -9.27 -5.03
CA ILE A 531 -23.68 -9.87 -3.90
C ILE A 531 -25.09 -9.27 -3.74
N LYS A 532 -25.27 -7.98 -4.01
CA LYS A 532 -26.56 -7.31 -3.89
C LYS A 532 -27.56 -7.89 -4.86
N GLU A 533 -27.21 -7.93 -6.15
CA GLU A 533 -28.03 -8.48 -7.22
C GLU A 533 -28.32 -9.97 -6.99
N PHE A 534 -27.34 -10.70 -6.44
CA PHE A 534 -27.51 -12.11 -6.08
C PHE A 534 -28.57 -12.31 -5.00
N CYS A 535 -28.54 -11.51 -3.92
CA CYS A 535 -29.52 -11.61 -2.84
C CYS A 535 -30.96 -11.23 -3.29
N GLU A 536 -31.09 -10.44 -4.36
CA GLU A 536 -32.37 -10.00 -4.92
C GLU A 536 -32.96 -11.02 -5.93
N LEU A 537 -32.25 -12.10 -6.26
CA LEU A 537 -32.77 -13.14 -7.17
C LEU A 537 -33.98 -13.88 -6.55
N PRO A 538 -35.10 -14.02 -7.26
CA PRO A 538 -36.29 -14.74 -6.78
C PRO A 538 -35.96 -16.17 -6.30
N GLU A 539 -35.06 -16.86 -7.01
CA GLU A 539 -34.64 -18.22 -6.69
C GLU A 539 -33.86 -18.27 -5.37
N VAL A 540 -33.07 -17.24 -5.09
CA VAL A 540 -32.29 -17.13 -3.85
C VAL A 540 -33.19 -16.78 -2.67
N ILE A 541 -34.12 -15.86 -2.86
CA ILE A 541 -35.14 -15.50 -1.86
C ILE A 541 -35.96 -16.73 -1.48
N ALA A 542 -36.54 -17.45 -2.46
CA ALA A 542 -37.32 -18.66 -2.21
C ALA A 542 -36.50 -19.73 -1.44
N LEU A 543 -35.21 -19.93 -1.83
CA LEU A 543 -34.34 -20.86 -1.11
C LEU A 543 -34.08 -20.43 0.32
N SER A 544 -33.98 -19.12 0.61
CA SER A 544 -33.75 -18.60 1.96
C SER A 544 -34.96 -18.77 2.87
N GLU A 545 -36.16 -18.73 2.32
CA GLU A 545 -37.41 -19.00 3.04
C GLU A 545 -37.58 -20.49 3.37
N GLU A 546 -37.16 -21.37 2.44
CA GLU A 546 -37.26 -22.84 2.60
C GLU A 546 -36.14 -23.39 3.54
N ASP A 547 -34.96 -22.83 3.50
CA ASP A 547 -33.78 -23.35 4.23
C ASP A 547 -33.09 -22.27 5.06
N LYS A 548 -33.28 -22.31 6.37
CA LYS A 548 -32.61 -21.37 7.32
C LYS A 548 -31.09 -21.33 7.20
N ARG A 549 -30.46 -22.38 6.63
CA ARG A 549 -29.02 -22.39 6.39
C ARG A 549 -28.66 -21.42 5.27
N VAL A 550 -29.53 -21.31 4.24
CA VAL A 550 -29.37 -20.32 3.17
C VAL A 550 -29.52 -18.92 3.74
N ALA A 551 -30.56 -18.66 4.51
CA ALA A 551 -30.74 -17.35 5.18
C ALA A 551 -29.47 -16.93 5.95
N ARG A 552 -28.93 -17.83 6.78
CA ARG A 552 -27.69 -17.55 7.53
C ARG A 552 -26.47 -17.29 6.64
N ILE A 553 -26.37 -17.93 5.48
CA ILE A 553 -25.28 -17.68 4.52
C ILE A 553 -25.46 -16.27 3.92
N LEU A 554 -26.69 -15.89 3.57
CA LEU A 554 -27.00 -14.59 2.97
C LEU A 554 -26.81 -13.43 3.95
N ASP A 555 -27.00 -13.64 5.26
CA ASP A 555 -26.73 -12.63 6.29
C ASP A 555 -25.22 -12.28 6.36
N VAL A 556 -24.35 -13.27 6.13
CA VAL A 556 -22.90 -13.11 6.27
C VAL A 556 -22.21 -12.78 4.94
N ALA A 557 -22.71 -13.27 3.82
CA ALA A 557 -22.05 -13.13 2.53
C ALA A 557 -21.82 -11.65 2.10
N PRO A 558 -22.74 -10.69 2.35
CA PRO A 558 -22.49 -9.28 2.06
C PRO A 558 -21.32 -8.68 2.85
N LEU A 559 -21.15 -9.06 4.12
CA LEU A 559 -20.07 -8.59 4.98
C LEU A 559 -18.71 -9.03 4.46
N LEU A 560 -18.62 -10.23 3.91
CA LEU A 560 -17.37 -10.85 3.45
C LEU A 560 -17.09 -10.68 1.95
N SER A 561 -18.08 -10.24 1.16
CA SER A 561 -17.90 -10.06 -0.29
C SER A 561 -16.88 -8.94 -0.56
N GLY A 562 -15.89 -9.25 -1.41
CA GLY A 562 -14.84 -8.32 -1.78
C GLY A 562 -13.74 -8.13 -0.70
N MET A 563 -13.84 -8.79 0.47
CA MET A 563 -12.79 -8.76 1.50
C MET A 563 -11.47 -9.32 0.96
N VAL A 564 -10.36 -8.74 1.40
CA VAL A 564 -9.01 -9.21 1.06
C VAL A 564 -8.80 -10.62 1.61
N SER A 565 -8.35 -11.53 0.76
CA SER A 565 -8.15 -12.95 1.09
C SER A 565 -6.70 -13.36 1.12
N ASN A 566 -5.89 -12.82 0.22
CA ASN A 566 -4.48 -13.15 0.07
C ASN A 566 -3.71 -12.03 -0.63
N LEU A 567 -2.42 -11.99 -0.34
CA LEU A 567 -1.44 -11.15 -1.03
C LEU A 567 -0.77 -11.97 -2.14
N THR A 568 -0.62 -11.35 -3.31
CA THR A 568 0.11 -11.89 -4.46
C THR A 568 0.99 -10.81 -5.07
N GLN A 569 1.86 -11.19 -5.98
CA GLN A 569 2.61 -10.25 -6.81
C GLN A 569 1.76 -9.85 -8.03
N HIS A 570 1.79 -8.57 -8.39
CA HIS A 570 1.26 -8.09 -9.66
C HIS A 570 2.01 -8.77 -10.83
N ALA A 571 1.28 -9.16 -11.88
CA ALA A 571 1.84 -9.97 -12.95
C ALA A 571 3.03 -9.31 -13.69
N ALA A 572 3.07 -7.98 -13.76
CA ALA A 572 4.06 -7.23 -14.54
C ALA A 572 4.72 -6.07 -13.79
N GLY A 573 4.01 -5.42 -12.87
CA GLY A 573 4.39 -4.12 -12.32
C GLY A 573 5.57 -4.16 -11.36
N TYR A 574 6.50 -3.23 -11.57
CA TYR A 574 7.62 -2.90 -10.67
C TYR A 574 7.72 -1.39 -10.50
N VAL A 575 8.27 -0.97 -9.38
CA VAL A 575 8.69 0.42 -9.17
C VAL A 575 10.20 0.50 -9.18
N ILE A 576 10.72 1.61 -9.73
CA ILE A 576 12.12 2.02 -9.61
C ILE A 576 12.07 3.44 -9.03
N ALA A 577 12.49 3.59 -7.78
CA ALA A 577 12.43 4.86 -7.07
C ALA A 577 13.77 5.61 -7.13
N PRO A 578 13.79 6.95 -7.03
CA PRO A 578 15.03 7.72 -6.98
C PRO A 578 15.81 7.50 -5.67
N GLU A 579 15.10 7.21 -4.59
CA GLU A 579 15.65 6.86 -3.28
C GLU A 579 15.13 5.47 -2.87
N ALA A 580 15.41 5.04 -1.65
CA ALA A 580 14.87 3.80 -1.13
C ALA A 580 13.32 3.80 -1.20
N VAL A 581 12.71 2.70 -1.65
CA VAL A 581 11.24 2.59 -1.71
C VAL A 581 10.62 2.84 -0.34
N THR A 582 11.34 2.54 0.74
CA THR A 582 10.89 2.76 2.12
C THR A 582 10.78 4.24 2.53
N GLU A 583 11.29 5.18 1.72
CA GLU A 583 11.05 6.61 1.91
C GLU A 583 9.62 7.02 1.52
N TYR A 584 8.95 6.20 0.73
CA TYR A 584 7.62 6.46 0.18
C TYR A 584 6.55 5.55 0.80
N LEU A 585 6.86 4.25 0.90
CA LEU A 585 5.91 3.23 1.33
C LEU A 585 6.63 1.99 1.91
N PRO A 586 5.97 1.22 2.78
CA PRO A 586 6.55 -0.03 3.27
C PRO A 586 6.63 -1.08 2.17
N THR A 587 7.55 -2.04 2.34
CA THR A 587 7.64 -3.21 1.47
C THR A 587 7.43 -4.51 2.26
N VAL A 588 7.01 -5.54 1.57
CA VAL A 588 6.73 -6.86 2.14
C VAL A 588 7.40 -7.94 1.29
N PHE A 589 7.81 -9.03 1.93
CA PHE A 589 8.41 -10.15 1.23
C PHE A 589 7.41 -11.29 1.03
N VAL A 590 7.28 -11.75 -0.23
CA VAL A 590 6.45 -12.89 -0.62
C VAL A 590 7.28 -13.80 -1.52
N GLU A 591 7.45 -15.06 -1.12
CA GLU A 591 8.20 -16.08 -1.88
C GLU A 591 9.61 -15.65 -2.34
N GLY A 592 10.27 -14.80 -1.58
CA GLY A 592 11.62 -14.28 -1.89
C GLY A 592 11.63 -12.93 -2.60
N GLU A 593 10.50 -12.47 -3.10
CA GLU A 593 10.34 -11.21 -3.79
C GLU A 593 9.98 -10.07 -2.82
N GLN A 594 10.64 -8.94 -2.97
CA GLN A 594 10.29 -7.69 -2.27
C GLN A 594 9.21 -6.96 -3.07
N LEU A 595 8.05 -6.75 -2.44
CA LEU A 595 6.88 -6.12 -3.04
C LEU A 595 6.51 -4.84 -2.29
N THR A 596 5.91 -3.87 -2.97
CA THR A 596 5.30 -2.70 -2.33
C THR A 596 4.12 -3.12 -1.46
N ALA A 597 3.89 -2.46 -0.34
CA ALA A 597 2.70 -2.71 0.48
C ALA A 597 1.42 -2.15 -0.17
N TYR A 598 1.55 -1.14 -1.03
CA TYR A 598 0.43 -0.52 -1.74
C TYR A 598 0.39 -0.99 -3.19
N THR A 599 -0.83 -1.13 -3.72
CA THR A 599 -1.06 -1.42 -5.15
C THR A 599 -1.07 -0.14 -5.98
N ASP A 600 -1.57 0.96 -5.42
CA ASP A 600 -1.59 2.28 -6.02
C ASP A 600 -0.28 3.02 -5.67
N VAL A 601 0.77 2.74 -6.42
CA VAL A 601 2.10 3.33 -6.23
C VAL A 601 2.21 4.71 -6.89
N GLU A 602 1.41 4.96 -7.92
CA GLU A 602 1.40 6.22 -8.67
C GLU A 602 0.90 7.37 -7.80
N SER A 603 -0.12 7.14 -6.99
CA SER A 603 -0.61 8.12 -6.02
C SER A 603 0.40 8.45 -4.91
N CYS A 604 1.41 7.58 -4.71
CA CYS A 604 2.57 7.85 -3.85
C CYS A 604 3.71 8.54 -4.61
N GLY A 605 3.49 8.97 -5.86
CA GLY A 605 4.48 9.63 -6.70
C GLY A 605 5.51 8.71 -7.38
N LEU A 606 5.36 7.38 -7.27
CA LEU A 606 6.29 6.43 -7.85
C LEU A 606 5.85 6.00 -9.24
N LEU A 607 6.81 5.90 -10.17
CA LEU A 607 6.56 5.44 -11.53
C LEU A 607 6.53 3.92 -11.60
N LYS A 608 5.50 3.41 -12.25
CA LYS A 608 5.33 1.99 -12.55
C LYS A 608 6.08 1.62 -13.84
N MET A 609 6.78 0.49 -13.80
CA MET A 609 7.41 -0.16 -14.95
C MET A 609 6.75 -1.50 -15.19
N ASP A 610 6.26 -1.77 -16.40
CA ASP A 610 5.57 -3.01 -16.71
C ASP A 610 6.46 -3.99 -17.49
N PHE A 611 6.91 -5.05 -16.81
CA PHE A 611 7.65 -6.18 -17.39
C PHE A 611 6.69 -7.33 -17.74
N LEU A 612 6.05 -7.27 -18.89
CA LEU A 612 5.04 -8.23 -19.31
C LEU A 612 5.67 -9.49 -19.91
N GLY A 613 5.61 -10.61 -19.20
CA GLY A 613 6.01 -11.92 -19.71
C GLY A 613 4.96 -12.52 -20.65
N LEU A 614 5.24 -12.64 -21.95
CA LEU A 614 4.28 -13.13 -22.93
C LEU A 614 4.71 -14.47 -23.54
N LYS A 615 3.84 -15.49 -23.42
CA LYS A 615 4.06 -16.82 -24.02
C LYS A 615 4.14 -16.77 -25.54
N ALA A 616 3.39 -15.90 -26.21
CA ALA A 616 3.44 -15.76 -27.65
C ALA A 616 4.83 -15.29 -28.12
N VAL A 617 5.43 -14.32 -27.44
CA VAL A 617 6.78 -13.84 -27.72
C VAL A 617 7.83 -14.93 -27.44
N THR A 618 7.64 -15.72 -26.39
CA THR A 618 8.48 -16.90 -26.10
C THR A 618 8.44 -17.93 -27.22
N ILE A 619 7.26 -18.21 -27.80
CA ILE A 619 7.13 -19.14 -28.93
C ILE A 619 7.88 -18.62 -30.16
N ILE A 620 7.77 -17.33 -30.45
CA ILE A 620 8.49 -16.67 -31.55
C ILE A 620 9.99 -16.79 -31.28
N GLN A 621 10.50 -16.41 -30.10
CA GLN A 621 11.91 -16.54 -29.74
C GLN A 621 12.44 -17.96 -29.97
N SER A 622 11.76 -18.95 -29.37
CA SER A 622 12.17 -20.36 -29.47
C SER A 622 12.15 -20.88 -30.92
N THR A 623 11.28 -20.30 -31.75
CA THR A 623 11.22 -20.67 -33.16
C THR A 623 12.42 -20.09 -33.93
N LEU A 624 12.76 -18.83 -33.68
CA LEU A 624 13.93 -18.17 -34.29
C LEU A 624 15.23 -18.86 -33.88
N ASP A 625 15.39 -19.21 -32.57
CA ASP A 625 16.56 -19.93 -32.08
C ASP A 625 16.73 -21.28 -32.81
N LYS A 626 15.63 -22.05 -32.95
CA LYS A 626 15.68 -23.33 -33.68
C LYS A 626 16.00 -23.19 -35.18
N ILE A 627 15.55 -22.11 -35.80
CA ILE A 627 15.89 -21.82 -37.20
C ILE A 627 17.38 -21.52 -37.30
N GLN A 628 17.91 -20.69 -36.41
CA GLN A 628 19.32 -20.35 -36.36
C GLN A 628 20.19 -21.58 -36.11
N GLU A 629 19.83 -22.44 -35.14
CA GLU A 629 20.51 -23.70 -34.85
C GLU A 629 20.57 -24.64 -36.09
N LYS A 630 19.45 -24.75 -36.83
CA LYS A 630 19.33 -25.66 -37.96
C LYS A 630 19.93 -25.14 -39.25
N THR A 631 19.89 -23.84 -39.47
CA THR A 631 20.22 -23.23 -40.77
C THR A 631 21.44 -22.33 -40.72
N GLY A 632 21.93 -21.98 -39.51
CA GLY A 632 22.97 -20.96 -39.36
C GLY A 632 22.53 -19.52 -39.72
N LYS A 633 21.24 -19.33 -40.04
CA LYS A 633 20.72 -18.03 -40.46
C LYS A 633 19.96 -17.40 -39.28
N SER A 634 20.30 -16.18 -38.92
CA SER A 634 19.48 -15.29 -38.12
C SER A 634 18.42 -14.64 -39.01
N LEU A 635 17.15 -14.70 -38.62
CA LEU A 635 16.02 -14.06 -39.30
C LEU A 635 15.66 -12.76 -38.60
#